data_a7d713a187384625ca4a9744b298b999
#
_entry.id   a7d713a187384625ca4a9744b298b999
#
_cell.length_a   1.000
_cell.length_b   1.000
_cell.length_c   1.000
_cell.angle_alpha   90.00
_cell.angle_beta   90.00
_cell.angle_gamma   90.00
#
_symmetry.space_group_name_H-M   'P 1'
#
loop_
_entity.id
_entity.type
_entity.pdbx_description
1 polymer ?
#
loop_
_entity_poly.entity_id
_entity_poly.type
_entity_poly.pdbx_seq_one_letter_code
_entity_poly.pdbx_strand_id
1 'polypeptide(L)'
;CNEPGQQDQGNVGTSAIDAILKYEQTFIDAVRATGGNNASRCLIVQGPYTNIDKTVNDYTMPKDEVPDRLMVEVHFYDPYQFTMMNHDETWGKVFLYWGKDNHVSGSIHNATGYEEDYVKQQFQKMKTAYADKGIPVIVGEYSAMKRTKEDKIEGTSELAYPDIDREMHNKSRAYWNEVVTREAKKHGCVPFYWETGGDMNRGTGTAKEAYAIEGIMKGAAAGKYPY
;
A
#
# COMPACT_ATOMS: atom_id res chain seq x y z
N CYS A 1 -4.34 -14.17 -8.28
CA CYS A 1 -4.43 -14.06 -6.81
C CYS A 1 -4.38 -12.59 -6.42
N ASN A 2 -4.96 -12.23 -5.30
CA ASN A 2 -4.76 -10.94 -4.65
C ASN A 2 -4.24 -11.21 -3.24
N GLU A 3 -3.15 -10.53 -2.85
CA GLU A 3 -2.51 -10.67 -1.54
C GLU A 3 -2.28 -12.14 -1.12
N PRO A 4 -1.56 -12.93 -1.95
CA PRO A 4 -1.42 -14.36 -1.73
C PRO A 4 -0.71 -14.64 -0.41
N GLY A 5 -1.32 -15.44 0.45
CA GLY A 5 -0.79 -15.78 1.76
C GLY A 5 -1.65 -16.84 2.47
N GLN A 6 -1.26 -17.21 3.68
CA GLN A 6 -2.04 -18.10 4.52
C GLN A 6 -2.87 -17.25 5.49
N GLN A 7 -4.16 -17.35 5.42
CA GLN A 7 -5.12 -16.45 6.07
C GLN A 7 -5.04 -16.33 7.59
N ASP A 8 -4.46 -17.28 8.32
CA ASP A 8 -4.72 -17.34 9.76
C ASP A 8 -3.52 -17.16 10.70
N GLN A 9 -2.31 -16.90 10.24
CA GLN A 9 -1.17 -17.01 11.16
C GLN A 9 -0.06 -15.96 11.08
N GLY A 10 -0.16 -14.91 10.32
CA GLY A 10 0.88 -13.86 10.28
C GLY A 10 2.28 -14.32 9.83
N ASN A 11 2.53 -15.62 9.83
CA ASN A 11 3.75 -16.24 9.33
C ASN A 11 3.46 -17.06 8.07
N VAL A 12 4.03 -16.64 6.96
CA VAL A 12 4.05 -17.46 5.75
C VAL A 12 5.07 -18.56 5.99
N GLY A 13 4.60 -19.78 6.22
CA GLY A 13 5.50 -20.94 6.26
C GLY A 13 6.12 -21.19 4.88
N THR A 14 7.28 -21.86 4.85
CA THR A 14 8.00 -22.21 3.60
C THR A 14 7.08 -22.88 2.58
N SER A 15 6.15 -23.72 3.04
CA SER A 15 5.16 -24.40 2.19
C SER A 15 4.19 -23.44 1.50
N ALA A 16 3.81 -22.32 2.14
CA ALA A 16 2.92 -21.33 1.54
C ALA A 16 3.66 -20.50 0.48
N ILE A 17 4.93 -20.14 0.73
CA ILE A 17 5.79 -19.48 -0.26
C ILE A 17 6.00 -20.37 -1.48
N ASP A 18 6.30 -21.65 -1.28
CA ASP A 18 6.45 -22.63 -2.36
C ASP A 18 5.15 -22.77 -3.18
N ALA A 19 4.00 -22.71 -2.53
CA ALA A 19 2.70 -22.75 -3.22
C ALA A 19 2.47 -21.49 -4.06
N ILE A 20 2.76 -20.30 -3.52
CA ILE A 20 2.68 -19.03 -4.25
C ILE A 20 3.54 -19.11 -5.51
N LEU A 21 4.81 -19.49 -5.38
CA LEU A 21 5.74 -19.62 -6.50
C LEU A 21 5.24 -20.61 -7.56
N LYS A 22 4.66 -21.74 -7.16
CA LYS A 22 4.08 -22.71 -8.10
C LYS A 22 2.88 -22.14 -8.87
N TYR A 23 2.00 -21.42 -8.19
CA TYR A 23 0.86 -20.76 -8.85
C TYR A 23 1.32 -19.70 -9.84
N GLU A 24 2.28 -18.88 -9.46
CA GLU A 24 2.81 -17.82 -10.33
C GLU A 24 3.60 -18.40 -11.51
N GLN A 25 4.41 -19.43 -11.30
CA GLN A 25 5.09 -20.10 -12.39
C GLN A 25 4.08 -20.71 -13.37
N THR A 26 3.04 -21.39 -12.85
CA THR A 26 1.98 -21.95 -13.70
C THR A 26 1.24 -20.86 -14.48
N PHE A 27 0.99 -19.70 -13.87
CA PHE A 27 0.39 -18.55 -14.54
C PHE A 27 1.28 -18.04 -15.68
N ILE A 28 2.58 -17.84 -15.44
CA ILE A 28 3.53 -17.38 -16.46
C ILE A 28 3.57 -18.37 -17.62
N ASP A 29 3.77 -19.66 -17.35
CA ASP A 29 3.85 -20.70 -18.34
C ASP A 29 2.58 -20.77 -19.19
N ALA A 30 1.40 -20.71 -18.55
CA ALA A 30 0.13 -20.73 -19.25
C ALA A 30 -0.06 -19.49 -20.17
N VAL A 31 0.29 -18.29 -19.68
CA VAL A 31 0.20 -17.07 -20.51
C VAL A 31 1.15 -17.15 -21.70
N ARG A 32 2.40 -17.57 -21.49
CA ARG A 32 3.40 -17.72 -22.59
C ARG A 32 2.97 -18.74 -23.62
N ALA A 33 2.38 -19.85 -23.20
CA ALA A 33 1.89 -20.92 -24.10
C ALA A 33 0.76 -20.47 -25.02
N THR A 34 0.00 -19.41 -24.68
CA THR A 34 -1.07 -18.88 -25.56
C THR A 34 -0.55 -18.18 -26.81
N GLY A 35 0.73 -17.79 -26.83
CA GLY A 35 1.36 -17.14 -27.98
C GLY A 35 0.82 -15.75 -28.32
N GLY A 36 0.99 -15.33 -29.57
CA GLY A 36 0.57 -14.00 -30.02
C GLY A 36 1.19 -12.88 -29.17
N ASN A 37 0.41 -11.88 -28.78
CA ASN A 37 0.89 -10.78 -27.94
C ASN A 37 1.27 -11.22 -26.52
N ASN A 38 0.79 -12.37 -26.08
CA ASN A 38 1.12 -12.90 -24.75
C ASN A 38 2.55 -13.47 -24.69
N ALA A 39 3.15 -13.79 -25.83
CA ALA A 39 4.56 -14.17 -25.90
C ALA A 39 5.53 -13.08 -25.39
N SER A 40 5.11 -11.80 -25.40
CA SER A 40 5.95 -10.69 -24.93
C SER A 40 5.26 -9.75 -23.93
N ARG A 41 4.08 -10.11 -23.46
CA ARG A 41 3.34 -9.31 -22.48
C ARG A 41 4.11 -9.21 -21.17
N CYS A 42 4.15 -8.01 -20.58
CA CYS A 42 4.61 -7.85 -19.19
C CYS A 42 3.62 -8.50 -18.24
N LEU A 43 4.12 -9.24 -17.27
CA LEU A 43 3.33 -9.92 -16.24
C LEU A 43 3.73 -9.39 -14.88
N ILE A 44 2.75 -9.25 -14.00
CA ILE A 44 2.95 -8.81 -12.61
C ILE A 44 2.75 -10.01 -11.70
N VAL A 45 3.67 -10.21 -10.78
CA VAL A 45 3.63 -11.24 -9.75
C VAL A 45 3.67 -10.60 -8.38
N GLN A 46 3.07 -11.24 -7.38
CA GLN A 46 2.90 -10.68 -6.04
C GLN A 46 3.69 -11.49 -5.01
N GLY A 47 4.51 -10.82 -4.23
CA GLY A 47 5.11 -11.44 -3.07
C GLY A 47 4.09 -11.80 -1.97
N PRO A 48 4.50 -12.55 -0.94
CA PRO A 48 3.61 -13.00 0.13
C PRO A 48 2.88 -11.82 0.82
N TYR A 49 1.53 -11.88 0.87
CA TYR A 49 0.64 -10.82 1.37
C TYR A 49 0.84 -9.45 0.74
N THR A 50 1.51 -9.37 -0.42
CA THR A 50 1.98 -8.10 -0.99
C THR A 50 2.76 -7.21 0.00
N ASN A 51 3.25 -7.81 1.08
CA ASN A 51 3.99 -7.14 2.15
C ASN A 51 5.45 -6.93 1.74
N ILE A 52 5.96 -5.71 1.88
CA ILE A 52 7.32 -5.33 1.46
C ILE A 52 8.38 -6.20 2.16
N ASP A 53 8.32 -6.32 3.49
CA ASP A 53 9.35 -7.06 4.23
C ASP A 53 9.35 -8.55 3.87
N LYS A 54 8.19 -9.17 3.73
CA LYS A 54 8.07 -10.57 3.31
C LYS A 54 8.52 -10.76 1.86
N THR A 55 8.18 -9.83 0.98
CA THR A 55 8.59 -9.86 -0.42
C THR A 55 10.12 -9.72 -0.56
N VAL A 56 10.74 -8.88 0.24
CA VAL A 56 12.21 -8.70 0.18
C VAL A 56 12.97 -9.85 0.83
N ASN A 57 12.46 -10.39 1.94
CA ASN A 57 13.20 -11.38 2.74
C ASN A 57 12.93 -12.81 2.34
N ASP A 58 11.70 -13.13 1.94
CA ASP A 58 11.23 -14.52 1.85
C ASP A 58 10.85 -14.95 0.43
N TYR A 59 10.74 -14.00 -0.52
CA TYR A 59 10.24 -14.26 -1.86
C TYR A 59 11.34 -14.26 -2.91
N THR A 60 11.27 -15.20 -3.83
CA THR A 60 12.13 -15.25 -5.02
C THR A 60 11.26 -15.12 -6.26
N MET A 61 11.66 -14.27 -7.21
CA MET A 61 10.92 -14.11 -8.46
C MET A 61 10.82 -15.44 -9.22
N PRO A 62 9.66 -15.79 -9.76
CA PRO A 62 9.52 -16.93 -10.65
C PRO A 62 10.33 -16.71 -11.93
N LYS A 63 10.50 -17.77 -12.71
CA LYS A 63 11.26 -17.73 -13.97
C LYS A 63 10.35 -17.36 -15.14
N ASP A 64 10.87 -16.54 -16.04
CA ASP A 64 10.26 -16.30 -17.34
C ASP A 64 11.31 -16.49 -18.44
N GLU A 65 10.97 -17.22 -19.49
CA GLU A 65 11.84 -17.39 -20.66
C GLU A 65 11.97 -16.09 -21.47
N VAL A 66 11.04 -15.15 -21.28
CA VAL A 66 11.07 -13.84 -21.94
C VAL A 66 11.73 -12.84 -21.02
N PRO A 67 12.94 -12.37 -21.34
CA PRO A 67 13.67 -11.44 -20.47
C PRO A 67 12.95 -10.12 -20.30
N ASP A 68 13.12 -9.51 -19.12
CA ASP A 68 12.63 -8.16 -18.79
C ASP A 68 11.10 -7.99 -18.96
N ARG A 69 10.32 -9.02 -18.64
CA ARG A 69 8.84 -9.00 -18.75
C ARG A 69 8.11 -9.32 -17.46
N LEU A 70 8.82 -9.48 -16.35
CA LEU A 70 8.22 -9.61 -15.04
C LEU A 70 8.35 -8.32 -14.24
N MET A 71 7.31 -7.99 -13.51
CA MET A 71 7.23 -6.92 -12.53
C MET A 71 6.81 -7.52 -11.19
N VAL A 72 7.24 -6.91 -10.08
CA VAL A 72 6.80 -7.31 -8.74
C VAL A 72 5.82 -6.30 -8.17
N GLU A 73 4.76 -6.81 -7.54
CA GLU A 73 3.74 -5.98 -6.90
C GLU A 73 3.75 -6.15 -5.38
N VAL A 74 3.63 -5.04 -4.69
CA VAL A 74 3.39 -4.95 -3.24
C VAL A 74 2.25 -3.97 -2.99
N HIS A 75 1.62 -4.07 -1.82
CA HIS A 75 0.64 -3.10 -1.31
C HIS A 75 1.24 -2.35 -0.12
N PHE A 76 0.74 -1.15 0.16
CA PHE A 76 1.26 -0.34 1.25
C PHE A 76 0.12 0.27 2.08
N TYR A 77 -0.08 -0.29 3.27
CA TYR A 77 -1.09 0.15 4.23
C TYR A 77 -0.51 0.38 5.63
N ASP A 78 0.78 0.75 5.70
CA ASP A 78 1.41 1.04 6.98
C ASP A 78 1.31 2.53 7.37
N PRO A 79 1.06 2.80 8.66
CA PRO A 79 0.71 1.84 9.71
C PRO A 79 -0.77 1.43 9.64
N TYR A 80 -1.07 0.16 9.90
CA TYR A 80 -2.43 -0.39 9.94
C TYR A 80 -3.37 0.44 10.81
N GLN A 81 -2.89 0.94 11.92
CA GLN A 81 -3.66 1.78 12.85
C GLN A 81 -4.17 3.08 12.21
N PHE A 82 -3.45 3.64 11.24
CA PHE A 82 -3.87 4.84 10.52
C PHE A 82 -4.69 4.52 9.27
N THR A 83 -4.33 3.47 8.57
CA THR A 83 -4.85 3.20 7.23
C THR A 83 -6.12 2.35 7.22
N MET A 84 -6.24 1.38 8.14
CA MET A 84 -7.26 0.34 8.07
C MET A 84 -7.99 0.04 9.39
N MET A 85 -7.42 0.35 10.56
CA MET A 85 -8.01 0.01 11.85
C MET A 85 -9.29 0.80 12.13
N ASN A 86 -10.39 0.10 12.41
CA ASN A 86 -11.72 0.71 12.53
C ASN A 86 -12.01 1.34 13.90
N HIS A 87 -11.43 0.83 14.97
CA HIS A 87 -11.62 1.31 16.35
C HIS A 87 -10.46 0.85 17.23
N ASP A 88 -10.40 1.40 18.44
CA ASP A 88 -9.40 0.99 19.43
C ASP A 88 -9.58 -0.46 19.83
N GLU A 89 -8.48 -1.17 19.92
CA GLU A 89 -8.41 -2.56 20.35
C GLU A 89 -7.59 -2.68 21.64
N THR A 90 -7.67 -3.83 22.29
CA THR A 90 -6.90 -4.11 23.51
C THR A 90 -5.39 -4.10 23.28
N TRP A 91 -4.97 -4.42 22.06
CA TRP A 91 -3.55 -4.46 21.65
C TRP A 91 -3.02 -3.16 21.06
N GLY A 92 -3.88 -2.18 20.75
CA GLY A 92 -3.43 -0.93 20.14
C GLY A 92 -4.53 0.10 19.93
N LYS A 93 -4.11 1.33 19.73
CA LYS A 93 -4.97 2.48 19.46
C LYS A 93 -5.01 2.80 17.97
N VAL A 94 -6.15 3.26 17.48
CA VAL A 94 -6.27 3.88 16.17
C VAL A 94 -5.40 5.13 16.14
N PHE A 95 -4.67 5.35 15.05
CA PHE A 95 -4.03 6.62 14.78
C PHE A 95 -4.97 7.50 13.97
N LEU A 96 -5.39 8.61 14.54
CA LEU A 96 -6.17 9.63 13.85
C LEU A 96 -5.28 10.69 13.20
N TYR A 97 -4.04 10.83 13.72
CA TYR A 97 -3.09 11.85 13.32
C TYR A 97 -1.74 11.22 12.98
N TRP A 98 -1.25 11.54 11.80
CA TRP A 98 -0.02 10.98 11.25
C TRP A 98 0.84 12.08 10.62
N GLY A 99 2.16 11.94 10.77
CA GLY A 99 3.17 12.89 10.35
C GLY A 99 3.59 13.80 11.48
N LYS A 100 4.89 14.01 11.63
CA LYS A 100 5.52 14.73 12.78
C LYS A 100 4.88 16.07 13.10
N ASP A 101 4.45 16.81 12.06
CA ASP A 101 3.86 18.15 12.20
C ASP A 101 2.32 18.14 12.26
N ASN A 102 1.72 16.97 12.30
CA ASN A 102 0.25 16.80 12.28
C ASN A 102 -0.28 16.17 13.58
N HIS A 103 0.51 16.09 14.62
CA HIS A 103 0.07 15.58 15.92
C HIS A 103 -0.81 16.60 16.66
N VAL A 104 -1.81 16.10 17.37
CA VAL A 104 -2.66 16.89 18.27
C VAL A 104 -2.13 16.76 19.70
N SER A 105 -1.84 17.88 20.34
CA SER A 105 -1.28 17.89 21.70
C SER A 105 -2.17 17.13 22.68
N GLY A 106 -1.59 16.19 23.42
CA GLY A 106 -2.29 15.37 24.42
C GLY A 106 -3.17 14.25 23.85
N SER A 107 -3.27 14.10 22.52
CA SER A 107 -4.07 13.02 21.94
C SER A 107 -3.34 11.67 22.05
N ILE A 108 -4.07 10.65 22.52
CA ILE A 108 -3.63 9.25 22.54
C ILE A 108 -3.70 8.61 21.14
N HIS A 109 -4.27 9.29 20.18
CA HIS A 109 -4.45 8.84 18.79
C HIS A 109 -3.43 9.43 17.81
N ASN A 110 -2.37 10.07 18.31
CA ASN A 110 -1.20 10.41 17.48
C ASN A 110 -0.46 9.15 17.09
N ALA A 111 0.09 9.11 15.87
CA ALA A 111 0.98 8.04 15.47
C ALA A 111 2.20 8.00 16.41
N THR A 112 2.55 6.82 16.88
CA THR A 112 3.70 6.59 17.80
C THR A 112 4.90 5.96 17.08
N GLY A 113 4.82 5.82 15.76
CA GLY A 113 5.84 5.27 14.89
C GLY A 113 5.31 5.09 13.47
N TYR A 114 6.13 4.49 12.61
CA TYR A 114 5.80 4.23 11.21
C TYR A 114 5.45 5.50 10.41
N GLU A 115 6.13 6.61 10.71
CA GLU A 115 5.95 7.86 10.03
C GLU A 115 6.91 8.00 8.83
N GLU A 116 7.30 9.22 8.44
CA GLU A 116 7.98 9.52 7.18
C GLU A 116 9.23 8.67 6.92
N ASP A 117 10.07 8.50 7.96
CA ASP A 117 11.33 7.75 7.83
C ASP A 117 11.08 6.26 7.59
N TYR A 118 10.01 5.70 8.18
CA TYR A 118 9.61 4.33 7.95
C TYR A 118 9.14 4.13 6.50
N VAL A 119 8.26 4.99 6.01
CA VAL A 119 7.79 4.95 4.61
C VAL A 119 8.96 4.97 3.64
N LYS A 120 9.90 5.90 3.85
CA LYS A 120 11.11 6.00 3.04
C LYS A 120 11.94 4.70 3.09
N GLN A 121 12.14 4.12 4.28
CA GLN A 121 12.90 2.89 4.43
C GLN A 121 12.24 1.70 3.72
N GLN A 122 10.94 1.59 3.76
CA GLN A 122 10.22 0.51 3.10
C GLN A 122 10.41 0.57 1.57
N PHE A 123 10.23 1.72 0.95
CA PHE A 123 10.46 1.85 -0.49
C PHE A 123 11.93 1.73 -0.88
N GLN A 124 12.86 2.14 0.00
CA GLN A 124 14.28 1.88 -0.22
C GLN A 124 14.61 0.38 -0.28
N LYS A 125 13.95 -0.46 0.53
CA LYS A 125 14.10 -1.92 0.44
C LYS A 125 13.68 -2.43 -0.93
N MET A 126 12.52 -2.00 -1.44
CA MET A 126 12.03 -2.41 -2.76
C MET A 126 12.96 -1.92 -3.89
N LYS A 127 13.46 -0.68 -3.78
CA LYS A 127 14.45 -0.16 -4.73
C LYS A 127 15.68 -1.07 -4.79
N THR A 128 16.29 -1.36 -3.64
CA THR A 128 17.51 -2.18 -3.57
C THR A 128 17.29 -3.62 -4.02
N ALA A 129 16.14 -4.20 -3.65
CA ALA A 129 15.86 -5.60 -3.96
C ALA A 129 15.48 -5.83 -5.42
N TYR A 130 14.80 -4.86 -6.07
CA TYR A 130 14.18 -5.04 -7.37
C TYR A 130 14.49 -3.92 -8.38
N ALA A 131 14.14 -2.66 -8.10
CA ALA A 131 14.26 -1.59 -9.09
C ALA A 131 15.70 -1.35 -9.56
N ASP A 132 16.68 -1.39 -8.67
CA ASP A 132 18.12 -1.28 -9.01
C ASP A 132 18.64 -2.48 -9.83
N LYS A 133 17.87 -3.56 -9.90
CA LYS A 133 18.16 -4.75 -10.71
C LYS A 133 17.38 -4.79 -12.03
N GLY A 134 16.66 -3.72 -12.36
CA GLY A 134 15.87 -3.63 -13.58
C GLY A 134 14.49 -4.29 -13.50
N ILE A 135 14.05 -4.74 -12.32
CA ILE A 135 12.72 -5.29 -12.11
C ILE A 135 11.77 -4.17 -11.67
N PRO A 136 10.78 -3.79 -12.49
CA PRO A 136 9.84 -2.74 -12.10
C PRO A 136 9.00 -3.14 -10.89
N VAL A 137 8.77 -2.19 -9.98
CA VAL A 137 7.98 -2.38 -8.77
C VAL A 137 6.66 -1.64 -8.89
N ILE A 138 5.55 -2.36 -8.70
CA ILE A 138 4.21 -1.81 -8.63
C ILE A 138 3.78 -1.75 -7.17
N VAL A 139 3.35 -0.58 -6.70
CA VAL A 139 2.57 -0.46 -5.46
C VAL A 139 1.11 -0.49 -5.89
N GLY A 140 0.53 -1.69 -5.98
CA GLY A 140 -0.78 -1.92 -6.59
C GLY A 140 -1.92 -1.34 -5.79
N GLU A 141 -1.72 -1.20 -4.48
CA GLU A 141 -2.68 -0.58 -3.59
C GLU A 141 -1.98 0.25 -2.51
N TYR A 142 -2.50 1.43 -2.24
CA TYR A 142 -2.25 2.22 -1.04
C TYR A 142 -3.40 3.19 -0.82
N SER A 143 -3.86 3.34 0.39
CA SER A 143 -4.81 4.37 0.81
C SER A 143 -4.84 4.49 2.33
N ALA A 144 -5.43 5.56 2.84
CA ALA A 144 -5.70 5.73 4.26
C ALA A 144 -7.19 5.98 4.49
N MET A 145 -7.76 5.30 5.49
CA MET A 145 -9.17 5.39 5.82
C MET A 145 -9.56 6.82 6.20
N LYS A 146 -10.68 7.30 5.65
CA LYS A 146 -11.35 8.50 6.11
C LYS A 146 -12.13 8.19 7.40
N ARG A 147 -11.98 9.05 8.40
CA ARG A 147 -12.71 8.93 9.68
C ARG A 147 -13.47 10.20 10.00
N THR A 148 -14.65 10.02 10.60
CA THR A 148 -15.57 11.12 10.95
C THR A 148 -16.09 10.93 12.37
N LYS A 149 -16.72 12.00 12.92
CA LYS A 149 -17.36 11.93 14.23
C LYS A 149 -18.59 11.02 14.25
N GLU A 150 -19.17 10.78 13.08
CA GLU A 150 -20.37 9.97 12.90
C GLU A 150 -20.08 8.47 12.77
N ASP A 151 -18.80 8.10 12.59
CA ASP A 151 -18.41 6.69 12.46
C ASP A 151 -18.67 5.94 13.76
N LYS A 152 -19.18 4.74 13.61
CA LYS A 152 -19.55 3.87 14.74
C LYS A 152 -18.66 2.65 14.78
N ILE A 153 -18.47 2.13 15.98
CA ILE A 153 -17.88 0.81 16.17
C ILE A 153 -18.84 -0.22 15.57
N GLU A 154 -18.31 -1.07 14.70
CA GLU A 154 -19.10 -2.05 13.97
C GLU A 154 -19.95 -2.93 14.91
N GLY A 155 -21.21 -3.11 14.56
CA GLY A 155 -22.17 -3.88 15.35
C GLY A 155 -22.71 -3.17 16.59
N THR A 156 -22.36 -1.87 16.81
CA THR A 156 -22.79 -1.10 17.99
C THR A 156 -23.43 0.24 17.59
N SER A 157 -23.97 0.95 18.58
CA SER A 157 -24.39 2.35 18.43
C SER A 157 -23.34 3.35 18.91
N GLU A 158 -22.22 2.89 19.42
CA GLU A 158 -21.15 3.68 20.00
C GLU A 158 -20.33 4.39 18.90
N LEU A 159 -19.99 5.66 19.13
CA LEU A 159 -19.14 6.43 18.21
C LEU A 159 -17.68 5.97 18.35
N ALA A 160 -17.04 5.68 17.21
CA ALA A 160 -15.65 5.25 17.19
C ALA A 160 -14.68 6.41 17.50
N TYR A 161 -15.01 7.62 17.05
CA TYR A 161 -14.11 8.79 17.12
C TYR A 161 -14.81 10.06 17.56
N PRO A 162 -15.44 10.10 18.77
CA PRO A 162 -16.27 11.25 19.20
C PRO A 162 -15.49 12.57 19.27
N ASP A 163 -14.20 12.49 19.60
CA ASP A 163 -13.32 13.65 19.83
C ASP A 163 -12.34 13.93 18.68
N ILE A 164 -12.57 13.37 17.50
CA ILE A 164 -11.68 13.59 16.36
C ILE A 164 -11.59 15.07 15.97
N ASP A 165 -10.38 15.60 15.89
CA ASP A 165 -10.11 16.83 15.14
C ASP A 165 -10.13 16.51 13.65
N ARG A 166 -11.24 16.80 13.00
CA ARG A 166 -11.48 16.48 11.59
C ARG A 166 -10.51 17.17 10.65
N GLU A 167 -10.17 18.41 10.93
CA GLU A 167 -9.24 19.18 10.10
C GLU A 167 -7.84 18.58 10.16
N MET A 168 -7.35 18.29 11.36
CA MET A 168 -6.04 17.65 11.53
C MET A 168 -6.01 16.22 10.98
N HIS A 169 -7.10 15.45 11.11
CA HIS A 169 -7.19 14.13 10.48
C HIS A 169 -7.12 14.22 8.95
N ASN A 170 -7.87 15.15 8.35
CA ASN A 170 -7.82 15.35 6.90
C ASN A 170 -6.44 15.80 6.43
N LYS A 171 -5.77 16.67 7.18
CA LYS A 171 -4.40 17.10 6.92
C LYS A 171 -3.42 15.94 7.02
N SER A 172 -3.54 15.10 8.04
CA SER A 172 -2.73 13.88 8.22
C SER A 172 -2.93 12.92 7.05
N ARG A 173 -4.16 12.71 6.61
CA ARG A 173 -4.50 11.82 5.49
C ARG A 173 -3.95 12.34 4.16
N ALA A 174 -4.09 13.63 3.89
CA ALA A 174 -3.50 14.26 2.71
C ALA A 174 -1.97 14.13 2.70
N TYR A 175 -1.35 14.36 3.85
CA TYR A 175 0.11 14.30 4.00
C TYR A 175 0.63 12.85 3.88
N TRP A 176 -0.07 11.87 4.45
CA TRP A 176 0.27 10.46 4.25
C TRP A 176 0.26 10.07 2.77
N ASN A 177 -0.81 10.44 2.05
CA ASN A 177 -0.91 10.21 0.61
C ASN A 177 0.24 10.88 -0.16
N GLU A 178 0.60 12.11 0.21
CA GLU A 178 1.75 12.85 -0.39
C GLU A 178 3.06 12.10 -0.17
N VAL A 179 3.33 11.71 1.08
CA VAL A 179 4.59 11.04 1.47
C VAL A 179 4.72 9.70 0.76
N VAL A 180 3.68 8.86 0.80
CA VAL A 180 3.70 7.53 0.16
C VAL A 180 3.91 7.65 -1.34
N THR A 181 3.14 8.52 -2.02
CA THR A 181 3.28 8.72 -3.48
C THR A 181 4.67 9.23 -3.84
N ARG A 182 5.19 10.20 -3.08
CA ARG A 182 6.51 10.80 -3.30
C ARG A 182 7.63 9.78 -3.11
N GLU A 183 7.61 9.08 -1.99
CA GLU A 183 8.67 8.13 -1.66
C GLU A 183 8.63 6.88 -2.56
N ALA A 184 7.46 6.38 -2.92
CA ALA A 184 7.34 5.32 -3.91
C ALA A 184 8.02 5.72 -5.23
N LYS A 185 7.67 6.88 -5.79
CA LYS A 185 8.28 7.37 -7.03
C LYS A 185 9.79 7.58 -6.92
N LYS A 186 10.27 8.21 -5.84
CA LYS A 186 11.72 8.42 -5.63
C LYS A 186 12.53 7.13 -5.56
N HIS A 187 11.89 6.05 -5.17
CA HIS A 187 12.53 4.74 -5.05
C HIS A 187 12.21 3.80 -6.23
N GLY A 188 11.70 4.34 -7.35
CA GLY A 188 11.48 3.57 -8.57
C GLY A 188 10.22 2.70 -8.57
N CYS A 189 9.32 2.91 -7.59
CA CYS A 189 8.05 2.19 -7.50
C CYS A 189 6.91 2.99 -8.14
N VAL A 190 5.99 2.32 -8.82
CA VAL A 190 4.84 2.95 -9.49
C VAL A 190 3.60 2.81 -8.60
N PRO A 191 3.12 3.89 -7.95
CA PRO A 191 2.00 3.81 -7.02
C PRO A 191 0.64 3.89 -7.72
N PHE A 192 -0.29 3.01 -7.33
CA PHE A 192 -1.68 3.00 -7.72
C PHE A 192 -2.57 3.20 -6.48
N TYR A 193 -3.31 4.30 -6.46
CA TYR A 193 -4.19 4.63 -5.34
C TYR A 193 -5.41 3.73 -5.32
N TRP A 194 -5.65 3.06 -4.18
CA TRP A 194 -6.83 2.23 -3.98
C TRP A 194 -8.05 3.10 -3.68
N GLU A 195 -9.01 3.13 -4.61
CA GLU A 195 -10.18 4.02 -4.54
C GLU A 195 -11.44 3.24 -4.91
N THR A 196 -12.40 3.22 -3.98
CA THR A 196 -13.66 2.46 -4.10
C THR A 196 -14.90 3.35 -4.27
N GLY A 197 -14.73 4.63 -4.57
CA GLY A 197 -15.80 5.62 -4.71
C GLY A 197 -15.96 6.53 -3.50
N GLY A 198 -15.08 6.42 -2.48
CA GLY A 198 -15.06 7.27 -1.31
C GLY A 198 -14.47 8.66 -1.57
N ASP A 199 -13.38 8.72 -2.32
CA ASP A 199 -12.64 9.95 -2.59
C ASP A 199 -12.97 10.58 -3.95
N MET A 200 -13.43 9.77 -4.91
CA MET A 200 -13.77 10.21 -6.26
C MET A 200 -15.22 9.89 -6.62
N ASN A 201 -15.86 10.80 -7.29
CA ASN A 201 -17.11 10.53 -7.97
C ASN A 201 -16.79 10.00 -9.38
N ARG A 202 -16.90 8.68 -9.55
CA ARG A 202 -16.58 8.02 -10.82
C ARG A 202 -17.51 8.42 -11.98
N GLY A 203 -18.76 8.83 -11.66
CA GLY A 203 -19.73 9.24 -12.67
C GLY A 203 -19.43 10.62 -13.27
N THR A 204 -18.88 11.54 -12.45
CA THR A 204 -18.56 12.92 -12.88
C THR A 204 -17.08 13.18 -13.05
N GLY A 205 -16.20 12.27 -12.60
CA GLY A 205 -14.76 12.46 -12.59
C GLY A 205 -14.26 13.53 -11.61
N THR A 206 -15.08 13.91 -10.60
CA THR A 206 -14.74 14.95 -9.63
C THR A 206 -14.32 14.37 -8.29
N ALA A 207 -13.39 15.04 -7.59
CA ALA A 207 -13.01 14.68 -6.25
C ALA A 207 -14.18 14.94 -5.26
N LYS A 208 -14.46 13.96 -4.40
CA LYS A 208 -15.31 14.10 -3.21
C LYS A 208 -14.48 14.59 -2.01
N GLU A 209 -13.26 14.10 -1.89
CA GLU A 209 -12.30 14.45 -0.86
C GLU A 209 -11.07 15.11 -1.51
N ALA A 210 -11.24 16.38 -1.90
CA ALA A 210 -10.22 17.12 -2.66
C ALA A 210 -8.85 17.10 -2.00
N TYR A 211 -8.78 17.23 -0.66
CA TYR A 211 -7.52 17.21 0.09
C TYR A 211 -6.72 15.90 -0.09
N ALA A 212 -7.40 14.75 -0.16
CA ALA A 212 -6.75 13.46 -0.35
C ALA A 212 -6.10 13.36 -1.75
N ILE A 213 -6.83 13.80 -2.76
CA ILE A 213 -6.34 13.83 -4.15
C ILE A 213 -5.22 14.87 -4.32
N GLU A 214 -5.34 16.03 -3.68
CA GLU A 214 -4.27 17.06 -3.68
C GLU A 214 -2.99 16.52 -3.05
N GLY A 215 -3.07 15.74 -1.97
CA GLY A 215 -1.92 15.06 -1.38
C GLY A 215 -1.21 14.14 -2.38
N ILE A 216 -1.98 13.29 -3.06
CA ILE A 216 -1.45 12.41 -4.12
C ILE A 216 -0.75 13.23 -5.22
N MET A 217 -1.40 14.27 -5.71
CA MET A 217 -0.84 15.11 -6.78
C MET A 217 0.43 15.85 -6.35
N LYS A 218 0.51 16.34 -5.11
CA LYS A 218 1.73 16.93 -4.54
C LYS A 218 2.86 15.90 -4.46
N GLY A 219 2.57 14.71 -3.96
CA GLY A 219 3.52 13.60 -3.91
C GLY A 219 4.02 13.21 -5.31
N ALA A 220 3.10 13.12 -6.27
CA ALA A 220 3.43 12.80 -7.66
C ALA A 220 4.32 13.87 -8.33
N ALA A 221 4.10 15.15 -8.03
CA ALA A 221 4.91 16.26 -8.54
C ALA A 221 6.29 16.31 -7.87
N ALA A 222 6.37 16.06 -6.56
CA ALA A 222 7.62 16.10 -5.79
C ALA A 222 8.50 14.86 -5.99
N GLY A 223 7.90 13.69 -6.24
CA GLY A 223 8.60 12.45 -6.52
C GLY A 223 9.12 12.40 -7.96
N LYS A 224 10.41 12.11 -8.11
CA LYS A 224 11.02 11.87 -9.44
C LYS A 224 11.52 10.43 -9.46
N TYR A 225 11.26 9.74 -10.56
CA TYR A 225 11.85 8.41 -10.77
C TYR A 225 13.36 8.51 -10.91
N PRO A 226 14.11 7.52 -10.40
CA PRO A 226 15.58 7.54 -10.43
C PRO A 226 16.19 7.17 -11.79
N TYR A 227 15.36 6.92 -12.80
CA TYR A 227 15.75 6.51 -14.15
C TYR A 227 15.02 7.32 -15.22
#